data_65cc44647dce2c2313dd8536ac50bae7
#
_entry.id   65cc44647dce2c2313dd8536ac50bae7
#
_cell.length_a   1.000
_cell.length_b   1.000
_cell.length_c   1.000
_cell.angle_alpha   90.00
_cell.angle_beta   90.00
_cell.angle_gamma   90.00
#
_symmetry.space_group_name_H-M   'P 1'
#
loop_
_entity.id
_entity.type
_entity.pdbx_description
1 polymer ?
#
loop_
_entity_poly.entity_id
_entity_poly.type
_entity_poly.pdbx_seq_one_letter_code
_entity_poly.pdbx_strand_id
1 'polypeptide(L)'
;MIDYNGLKTIFGEKLPESHIFFATVAAHKYVPSYAFLRRELGLSSAHTNRKVWKKFLEAYGKAVPPAPPLAFTKNLAKTLTVETNAQINLGVTVTGGTAPYTYAWTKDGSPIEEASADNFTVANANEGDAGKYKVVVTDSKKATLTSNECVVTVNPAPGG
;
A
#
# COMPACT_ATOMS: atom_id res chain seq x y z
N MET A 1 -9.56 -6.59 12.19
CA MET A 1 -8.98 -7.85 12.71
C MET A 1 -10.13 -8.70 13.20
N ILE A 2 -10.35 -9.89 12.63
CA ILE A 2 -11.27 -10.85 13.28
C ILE A 2 -10.58 -11.23 14.57
N ASP A 3 -11.19 -10.90 15.67
CA ASP A 3 -10.69 -11.37 16.93
C ASP A 3 -11.04 -12.87 17.14
N TYR A 4 -10.37 -13.50 18.08
CA TYR A 4 -10.60 -14.90 18.43
C TYR A 4 -12.06 -15.18 18.80
N ASN A 5 -12.73 -14.25 19.44
CA ASN A 5 -14.13 -14.37 19.87
C ASN A 5 -15.09 -14.36 18.68
N GLY A 6 -14.83 -13.55 17.65
CA GLY A 6 -15.62 -13.56 16.41
C GLY A 6 -15.54 -14.90 15.67
N LEU A 7 -14.36 -15.53 15.67
CA LEU A 7 -14.20 -16.87 15.08
C LEU A 7 -14.84 -17.97 15.94
N LYS A 8 -14.77 -17.87 17.27
CA LYS A 8 -15.50 -18.78 18.17
C LYS A 8 -17.01 -18.76 17.93
N THR A 9 -17.58 -17.59 17.72
CA THR A 9 -19.02 -17.42 17.43
C THR A 9 -19.42 -18.15 16.14
N ILE A 10 -18.53 -18.25 15.17
CA ILE A 10 -18.79 -18.86 13.86
C ILE A 10 -18.56 -20.39 13.87
N PHE A 11 -17.51 -20.83 14.54
CA PHE A 11 -17.02 -22.22 14.49
C PHE A 11 -17.20 -23.00 15.82
N GLY A 12 -17.67 -22.33 16.86
CA GLY A 12 -17.84 -22.90 18.20
C GLY A 12 -16.52 -22.93 19.00
N GLU A 13 -16.58 -23.54 20.18
CA GLU A 13 -15.49 -23.59 21.17
C GLU A 13 -14.22 -24.38 20.74
N LYS A 14 -14.22 -24.99 19.54
CA LYS A 14 -13.13 -25.86 19.09
C LYS A 14 -12.05 -25.17 18.25
N LEU A 15 -11.94 -23.85 18.35
CA LEU A 15 -10.87 -23.12 17.67
C LEU A 15 -9.54 -23.29 18.41
N PRO A 16 -8.47 -23.70 17.71
CA PRO A 16 -7.15 -23.74 18.32
C PRO A 16 -6.66 -22.33 18.63
N GLU A 17 -6.03 -22.15 19.78
CA GLU A 17 -5.42 -20.87 20.21
C GLU A 17 -4.10 -20.57 19.46
N SER A 18 -3.88 -21.13 18.29
CA SER A 18 -2.63 -20.94 17.60
C SER A 18 -2.54 -19.53 16.99
N HIS A 19 -1.62 -18.71 17.48
CA HIS A 19 -1.31 -17.37 16.92
C HIS A 19 -0.93 -17.40 15.45
N ILE A 20 -0.47 -18.55 14.93
CA ILE A 20 -0.06 -18.76 13.55
C ILE A 20 -1.25 -18.68 12.59
N PHE A 21 -2.41 -19.23 12.96
CA PHE A 21 -3.62 -19.17 12.15
C PHE A 21 -4.06 -17.72 11.91
N PHE A 22 -4.09 -16.93 12.97
CA PHE A 22 -4.51 -15.53 12.90
C PHE A 22 -3.53 -14.67 12.11
N ALA A 23 -2.23 -14.86 12.30
CA ALA A 23 -1.21 -14.15 11.54
C ALA A 23 -1.28 -14.47 10.03
N THR A 24 -1.55 -15.72 9.67
CA THR A 24 -1.63 -16.16 8.28
C THR A 24 -2.89 -15.61 7.59
N VAL A 25 -4.02 -15.58 8.29
CA VAL A 25 -5.27 -15.03 7.76
C VAL A 25 -5.22 -13.49 7.72
N ALA A 26 -4.60 -12.86 8.70
CA ALA A 26 -4.46 -11.40 8.76
C ALA A 26 -3.49 -10.84 7.72
N ALA A 27 -2.50 -11.62 7.28
CA ALA A 27 -1.52 -11.18 6.29
C ALA A 27 -2.04 -11.08 4.84
N HIS A 28 -3.29 -11.46 4.56
CA HIS A 28 -3.98 -11.38 3.25
C HIS A 28 -3.28 -12.05 2.05
N LYS A 29 -2.13 -12.68 2.26
CA LYS A 29 -1.31 -13.25 1.18
C LYS A 29 -1.55 -14.73 0.93
N TYR A 30 -2.31 -15.39 1.79
CA TYR A 30 -2.50 -16.82 1.73
C TYR A 30 -3.97 -17.19 1.96
N VAL A 31 -4.55 -17.83 0.97
CA VAL A 31 -5.84 -18.52 1.13
C VAL A 31 -5.51 -19.92 1.64
N PRO A 32 -5.79 -20.25 2.90
CA PRO A 32 -5.40 -21.54 3.44
C PRO A 32 -6.09 -22.66 2.66
N SER A 33 -5.35 -23.73 2.39
CA SER A 33 -5.93 -24.92 1.77
C SER A 33 -7.01 -25.50 2.68
N TYR A 34 -7.98 -26.15 2.07
CA TYR A 34 -9.07 -26.76 2.83
C TYR A 34 -8.56 -27.82 3.84
N ALA A 35 -7.50 -28.56 3.49
CA ALA A 35 -6.85 -29.50 4.38
C ALA A 35 -6.21 -28.81 5.60
N PHE A 36 -5.63 -27.63 5.41
CA PHE A 36 -5.09 -26.83 6.48
C PHE A 36 -6.21 -26.35 7.44
N LEU A 37 -7.30 -25.79 6.90
CA LEU A 37 -8.43 -25.34 7.71
C LEU A 37 -9.08 -26.47 8.51
N ARG A 38 -9.21 -27.67 7.92
CA ARG A 38 -9.69 -28.84 8.65
C ARG A 38 -8.80 -29.21 9.83
N ARG A 39 -7.51 -29.25 9.61
CA ARG A 39 -6.53 -29.61 10.65
C ARG A 39 -6.56 -28.61 11.78
N GLU A 40 -6.49 -27.32 11.46
CA GLU A 40 -6.42 -26.25 12.46
C GLU A 40 -7.74 -26.05 13.21
N LEU A 41 -8.88 -26.28 12.57
CA LEU A 41 -10.20 -26.15 13.19
C LEU A 41 -10.70 -27.47 13.83
N GLY A 42 -9.93 -28.55 13.77
CA GLY A 42 -10.31 -29.86 14.30
C GLY A 42 -11.60 -30.42 13.68
N LEU A 43 -11.91 -30.04 12.44
CA LEU A 43 -13.15 -30.43 11.76
C LEU A 43 -13.04 -31.84 11.20
N SER A 44 -14.07 -32.68 11.47
CA SER A 44 -14.15 -34.02 10.94
C SER A 44 -14.39 -34.05 9.44
N SER A 45 -14.10 -35.20 8.81
CA SER A 45 -14.35 -35.45 7.38
C SER A 45 -15.83 -35.35 6.98
N ALA A 46 -16.76 -35.39 7.93
CA ALA A 46 -18.21 -35.28 7.69
C ALA A 46 -18.66 -33.85 7.32
N HIS A 47 -17.84 -32.84 7.59
CA HIS A 47 -18.15 -31.47 7.17
C HIS A 47 -17.81 -31.29 5.70
N THR A 48 -18.84 -31.08 4.87
CA THR A 48 -18.62 -30.87 3.44
C THR A 48 -17.84 -29.57 3.22
N ASN A 49 -16.81 -29.68 2.42
CA ASN A 49 -15.83 -28.63 2.07
C ASN A 49 -16.52 -27.30 1.76
N ARG A 50 -17.59 -27.33 0.99
CA ARG A 50 -18.30 -26.15 0.49
C ARG A 50 -18.99 -25.36 1.59
N LYS A 51 -19.60 -26.03 2.57
CA LYS A 51 -20.35 -25.36 3.66
C LYS A 51 -19.41 -24.62 4.63
N VAL A 52 -18.30 -25.25 5.00
CA VAL A 52 -17.32 -24.67 5.92
C VAL A 52 -16.61 -23.48 5.26
N TRP A 53 -16.20 -23.66 3.99
CA TRP A 53 -15.56 -22.59 3.23
C TRP A 53 -16.48 -21.39 3.01
N LYS A 54 -17.74 -21.64 2.67
CA LYS A 54 -18.74 -20.58 2.51
C LYS A 54 -18.92 -19.79 3.80
N LYS A 55 -19.10 -20.45 4.94
CA LYS A 55 -19.21 -19.80 6.26
C LYS A 55 -17.94 -19.02 6.63
N PHE A 56 -16.76 -19.58 6.36
CA PHE A 56 -15.50 -18.90 6.59
C PHE A 56 -15.37 -17.64 5.72
N LEU A 57 -15.65 -17.72 4.43
CA LEU A 57 -15.59 -16.58 3.53
C LEU A 57 -16.65 -15.51 3.86
N GLU A 58 -17.86 -15.91 4.23
CA GLU A 58 -18.91 -14.98 4.64
C GLU A 58 -18.53 -14.25 5.92
N ALA A 59 -17.98 -14.96 6.88
CA ALA A 59 -17.54 -14.39 8.14
C ALA A 59 -16.27 -13.55 7.96
N TYR A 60 -15.29 -14.07 7.22
CA TYR A 60 -14.05 -13.38 6.92
C TYR A 60 -14.30 -12.14 6.05
N GLY A 61 -15.15 -12.27 5.03
CA GLY A 61 -15.53 -11.14 4.17
C GLY A 61 -16.28 -10.02 4.91
N LYS A 62 -17.04 -10.37 5.95
CA LYS A 62 -17.73 -9.39 6.81
C LYS A 62 -16.84 -8.77 7.89
N ALA A 63 -15.77 -9.46 8.27
CA ALA A 63 -14.92 -9.08 9.38
C ALA A 63 -13.54 -8.54 8.94
N VAL A 64 -13.23 -8.56 7.64
CA VAL A 64 -12.05 -7.85 7.13
C VAL A 64 -12.32 -6.35 7.34
N PRO A 65 -11.61 -5.69 8.25
CA PRO A 65 -11.73 -4.24 8.36
C PRO A 65 -11.41 -3.64 6.99
N PRO A 66 -12.07 -2.56 6.59
CA PRO A 66 -11.70 -1.86 5.38
C PRO A 66 -10.20 -1.56 5.44
N ALA A 67 -9.51 -1.70 4.32
CA ALA A 67 -8.11 -1.30 4.25
C ALA A 67 -7.98 0.10 4.85
N PRO A 68 -6.96 0.35 5.69
CA PRO A 68 -6.74 1.68 6.21
C PRO A 68 -6.65 2.66 5.02
N PRO A 69 -7.11 3.90 5.18
CA PRO A 69 -7.07 4.88 4.10
C PRO A 69 -5.65 5.04 3.56
N LEU A 70 -5.54 5.26 2.26
CA LEU A 70 -4.26 5.58 1.62
C LEU A 70 -3.68 6.85 2.25
N ALA A 71 -2.45 6.79 2.73
CA ALA A 71 -1.79 7.89 3.43
C ALA A 71 -0.30 7.94 3.10
N PHE A 72 0.31 9.14 3.14
CA PHE A 72 1.76 9.27 3.06
C PHE A 72 2.40 8.99 4.41
N THR A 73 3.40 8.11 4.44
CA THR A 73 4.35 7.99 5.56
C THR A 73 5.57 8.90 5.33
N LYS A 74 5.92 9.14 4.06
CA LYS A 74 6.88 10.17 3.65
C LYS A 74 6.27 10.96 2.49
N ASN A 75 6.09 12.26 2.68
CA ASN A 75 5.59 13.17 1.65
C ASN A 75 6.74 13.97 1.03
N LEU A 76 6.48 14.66 -0.08
CA LEU A 76 7.46 15.58 -0.66
C LEU A 76 7.77 16.73 0.32
N ALA A 77 9.03 17.13 0.36
CA ALA A 77 9.43 18.37 0.99
C ALA A 77 8.76 19.55 0.27
N LYS A 78 8.53 20.65 0.98
CA LYS A 78 7.93 21.84 0.36
C LYS A 78 8.87 22.54 -0.60
N THR A 79 10.18 22.43 -0.35
CA THR A 79 11.22 23.06 -1.17
C THR A 79 12.42 22.14 -1.30
N LEU A 80 13.09 22.18 -2.43
CA LEU A 80 14.37 21.54 -2.69
C LEU A 80 15.23 22.51 -3.51
N THR A 81 16.41 22.83 -3.02
CA THR A 81 17.39 23.65 -3.75
C THR A 81 18.58 22.79 -4.09
N VAL A 82 18.96 22.80 -5.35
CA VAL A 82 20.16 22.11 -5.87
C VAL A 82 20.97 23.06 -6.74
N GLU A 83 22.21 22.71 -7.02
CA GLU A 83 23.05 23.42 -7.99
C GLU A 83 22.94 22.77 -9.38
N THR A 84 23.26 23.52 -10.41
CA THR A 84 23.40 22.97 -11.77
C THR A 84 24.34 21.78 -11.78
N ASN A 85 24.01 20.73 -12.51
CA ASN A 85 24.65 19.42 -12.57
C ASN A 85 24.51 18.57 -11.29
N ALA A 86 23.87 19.04 -10.22
CA ALA A 86 23.55 18.20 -9.08
C ALA A 86 22.32 17.32 -9.39
N GLN A 87 22.10 16.30 -8.56
CA GLN A 87 20.96 15.40 -8.71
C GLN A 87 19.72 15.97 -8.01
N ILE A 88 18.60 16.00 -8.71
CA ILE A 88 17.28 16.13 -8.09
C ILE A 88 16.79 14.72 -7.74
N ASN A 89 16.36 14.51 -6.50
CA ASN A 89 15.76 13.26 -6.06
C ASN A 89 14.52 13.57 -5.21
N LEU A 90 13.36 13.28 -5.77
CA LEU A 90 12.05 13.45 -5.14
C LEU A 90 11.47 12.06 -4.88
N GLY A 91 10.94 11.81 -3.70
CA GLY A 91 10.38 10.49 -3.38
C GLY A 91 9.33 10.54 -2.29
N VAL A 92 8.35 9.67 -2.41
CA VAL A 92 7.26 9.51 -1.45
C VAL A 92 7.18 8.07 -0.97
N THR A 93 6.61 7.87 0.20
CA THR A 93 6.27 6.55 0.70
C THR A 93 4.83 6.57 1.18
N VAL A 94 4.06 5.56 0.78
CA VAL A 94 2.64 5.44 1.12
C VAL A 94 2.36 4.20 1.95
N THR A 95 1.28 4.26 2.71
CA THR A 95 0.73 3.15 3.48
C THR A 95 -0.80 3.13 3.34
N GLY A 96 -1.42 2.03 3.72
CA GLY A 96 -2.88 1.88 3.58
C GLY A 96 -3.32 1.71 2.14
N GLY A 97 -4.60 1.93 1.85
CA GLY A 97 -5.18 1.63 0.54
C GLY A 97 -5.05 0.16 0.16
N THR A 98 -5.13 -0.14 -1.11
CA THR A 98 -5.02 -1.49 -1.66
C THR A 98 -3.97 -1.53 -2.78
N ALA A 99 -2.86 -2.25 -2.56
CA ALA A 99 -1.83 -2.43 -3.59
C ALA A 99 -2.37 -3.20 -4.81
N PRO A 100 -1.78 -3.05 -6.02
CA PRO A 100 -0.64 -2.19 -6.33
C PRO A 100 -1.00 -0.71 -6.39
N TYR A 101 0.02 0.14 -6.19
CA TYR A 101 -0.08 1.59 -6.35
C TYR A 101 0.48 2.02 -7.69
N THR A 102 -0.10 3.06 -8.27
CA THR A 102 0.42 3.77 -9.44
C THR A 102 0.74 5.21 -9.08
N TYR A 103 1.76 5.76 -9.71
CA TYR A 103 2.26 7.10 -9.45
C TYR A 103 2.19 7.92 -10.73
N ALA A 104 1.70 9.13 -10.62
CA ALA A 104 1.65 10.10 -11.73
C ALA A 104 2.30 11.40 -11.27
N TRP A 105 3.48 11.68 -11.79
CA TRP A 105 4.23 12.89 -11.47
C TRP A 105 3.85 14.04 -12.40
N THR A 106 3.85 15.23 -11.86
CA THR A 106 3.62 16.45 -12.61
C THR A 106 4.69 17.49 -12.29
N LYS A 107 5.04 18.30 -13.29
CA LYS A 107 5.86 19.51 -13.14
C LYS A 107 5.08 20.70 -13.66
N ASP A 108 4.91 21.72 -12.86
CA ASP A 108 4.14 22.94 -13.18
C ASP A 108 2.72 22.63 -13.71
N GLY A 109 2.13 21.53 -13.22
CA GLY A 109 0.81 21.05 -13.63
C GLY A 109 0.79 20.16 -14.89
N SER A 110 1.91 20.05 -15.61
CA SER A 110 2.05 19.17 -16.77
C SER A 110 2.53 17.77 -16.36
N PRO A 111 1.97 16.69 -16.92
CA PRO A 111 2.40 15.34 -16.60
C PRO A 111 3.84 15.07 -17.09
N ILE A 112 4.57 14.25 -16.31
CA ILE A 112 5.87 13.71 -16.67
C ILE A 112 5.66 12.27 -17.11
N GLU A 113 5.58 12.04 -18.42
CA GLU A 113 5.10 10.77 -19.04
C GLU A 113 5.85 9.51 -18.59
N GLU A 114 7.16 9.59 -18.32
CA GLU A 114 7.97 8.42 -17.97
C GLU A 114 8.13 8.24 -16.44
N ALA A 115 7.52 9.10 -15.62
CA ALA A 115 7.64 9.08 -14.17
C ALA A 115 6.48 8.29 -13.53
N SER A 116 6.64 6.97 -13.39
CA SER A 116 5.63 6.05 -12.84
C SER A 116 6.05 5.32 -11.56
N ALA A 117 7.20 5.68 -10.98
CA ALA A 117 7.72 5.12 -9.73
C ALA A 117 7.40 6.01 -8.51
N ASP A 118 7.61 5.48 -7.33
CA ASP A 118 7.47 6.19 -6.04
C ASP A 118 8.54 7.29 -5.84
N ASN A 119 9.52 7.33 -6.73
CA ASN A 119 10.56 8.34 -6.80
C ASN A 119 10.72 8.90 -8.21
N PHE A 120 11.15 10.16 -8.30
CA PHE A 120 11.51 10.85 -9.52
C PHE A 120 12.91 11.44 -9.37
N THR A 121 13.78 11.19 -10.34
CA THR A 121 15.19 11.58 -10.29
C THR A 121 15.62 12.25 -11.59
N VAL A 122 16.32 13.38 -11.47
CA VAL A 122 17.06 14.04 -12.56
C VAL A 122 18.55 13.97 -12.20
N ALA A 123 19.35 13.30 -13.03
CA ALA A 123 20.75 13.03 -12.70
C ALA A 123 21.63 14.30 -12.74
N ASN A 124 21.37 15.20 -13.70
CA ASN A 124 22.14 16.43 -13.93
C ASN A 124 21.15 17.58 -14.08
N ALA A 125 20.84 18.25 -12.99
CA ALA A 125 19.90 19.34 -12.97
C ALA A 125 20.39 20.55 -13.77
N ASN A 126 19.50 21.18 -14.49
CA ASN A 126 19.70 22.45 -15.17
C ASN A 126 18.57 23.42 -14.80
N GLU A 127 18.70 24.69 -15.17
CA GLU A 127 17.70 25.71 -14.83
C GLU A 127 16.28 25.36 -15.31
N GLY A 128 16.17 24.62 -16.45
CA GLY A 128 14.89 24.15 -16.95
C GLY A 128 14.22 23.10 -16.07
N ASP A 129 14.94 22.48 -15.13
CA ASP A 129 14.38 21.51 -14.18
C ASP A 129 13.81 22.16 -12.93
N ALA A 130 14.02 23.46 -12.73
CA ALA A 130 13.32 24.21 -11.69
C ALA A 130 11.81 24.22 -11.97
N GLY A 131 11.01 24.21 -10.92
CA GLY A 131 9.55 24.20 -11.05
C GLY A 131 8.85 23.57 -9.85
N LYS A 132 7.55 23.36 -9.97
CA LYS A 132 6.67 22.83 -8.94
C LYS A 132 6.33 21.38 -9.23
N TYR A 133 6.80 20.48 -8.38
CA TYR A 133 6.58 19.04 -8.54
C TYR A 133 5.52 18.54 -7.59
N LYS A 134 4.67 17.65 -8.11
CA LYS A 134 3.67 16.88 -7.34
C LYS A 134 3.60 15.44 -7.84
N VAL A 135 3.13 14.55 -6.98
CA VAL A 135 2.78 13.19 -7.37
C VAL A 135 1.38 12.84 -6.89
N VAL A 136 0.60 12.22 -7.75
CA VAL A 136 -0.68 11.60 -7.41
C VAL A 136 -0.46 10.10 -7.33
N VAL A 137 -0.78 9.52 -6.19
CA VAL A 137 -0.75 8.07 -5.96
C VAL A 137 -2.16 7.55 -6.07
N THR A 138 -2.35 6.48 -6.84
CA THR A 138 -3.64 5.81 -6.99
C THR A 138 -3.49 4.34 -6.61
N ASP A 139 -4.37 3.85 -5.76
CA ASP A 139 -4.42 2.45 -5.38
C ASP A 139 -5.23 1.60 -6.39
N SER A 140 -5.23 0.28 -6.24
CA SER A 140 -5.95 -0.64 -7.13
C SER A 140 -7.48 -0.49 -7.06
N LYS A 141 -8.01 0.12 -6.02
CA LYS A 141 -9.44 0.47 -5.85
C LYS A 141 -9.79 1.87 -6.32
N LYS A 142 -8.85 2.56 -6.98
CA LYS A 142 -9.00 3.91 -7.50
C LYS A 142 -9.10 5.00 -6.42
N ALA A 143 -8.71 4.71 -5.19
CA ALA A 143 -8.49 5.75 -4.20
C ALA A 143 -7.22 6.53 -4.56
N THR A 144 -7.29 7.87 -4.51
CA THR A 144 -6.20 8.76 -4.90
C THR A 144 -5.69 9.57 -3.71
N LEU A 145 -4.40 9.86 -3.72
CA LEU A 145 -3.74 10.68 -2.71
C LEU A 145 -2.72 11.59 -3.40
N THR A 146 -2.84 12.90 -3.21
CA THR A 146 -1.94 13.90 -3.81
C THR A 146 -0.91 14.35 -2.79
N SER A 147 0.37 14.42 -3.20
CA SER A 147 1.46 14.91 -2.37
C SER A 147 1.39 16.41 -2.10
N ASN A 148 2.24 16.88 -1.18
CA ASN A 148 2.61 18.27 -1.11
C ASN A 148 3.20 18.73 -2.46
N GLU A 149 3.10 20.03 -2.75
CA GLU A 149 3.87 20.64 -3.81
C GLU A 149 5.32 20.83 -3.32
N CYS A 150 6.28 20.40 -4.13
CA CYS A 150 7.71 20.66 -3.90
C CYS A 150 8.19 21.70 -4.92
N VAL A 151 8.61 22.86 -4.44
CA VAL A 151 9.25 23.87 -5.28
C VAL A 151 10.73 23.54 -5.39
N VAL A 152 11.15 23.16 -6.58
CA VAL A 152 12.55 22.86 -6.91
C VAL A 152 13.18 24.14 -7.47
N THR A 153 14.30 24.54 -6.88
CA THR A 153 15.14 25.66 -7.35
C THR A 153 16.48 25.10 -7.79
N VAL A 154 16.94 25.47 -8.97
CA VAL A 154 18.27 25.11 -9.47
C VAL A 154 19.10 26.38 -9.54
N ASN A 155 20.14 26.47 -8.73
CA ASN A 155 21.06 27.58 -8.72
C ASN A 155 22.19 27.34 -9.75
N PRO A 156 22.73 28.40 -10.37
CA PRO A 156 23.94 28.24 -11.18
C PRO A 156 25.06 27.66 -10.30
N ALA A 157 25.90 26.82 -10.91
CA ALA A 157 27.09 26.32 -10.21
C ALA A 157 27.92 27.51 -9.73
N PRO A 158 28.50 27.45 -8.50
CA PRO A 158 29.41 28.49 -8.06
C PRO A 158 30.51 28.66 -9.10
N GLY A 159 30.65 29.87 -9.66
CA GLY A 159 31.50 30.17 -10.77
C GLY A 159 32.93 29.71 -10.50
N GLY A 160 33.49 28.91 -11.44
CA GLY A 160 34.91 28.64 -11.51
C GLY A 160 35.68 29.89 -11.93
#